data_cb23bb0586c0001c7344e996ea700a8a
#
_entry.id   cb23bb0586c0001c7344e996ea700a8a
#
_cell.length_a   1.000
_cell.length_b   1.000
_cell.length_c   1.000
_cell.angle_alpha   90.00
_cell.angle_beta   90.00
_cell.angle_gamma   90.00
#
_symmetry.space_group_name_H-M   'P 1'
#
loop_
_entity.id
_entity.type
_entity.pdbx_description
1 polymer ?
#
loop_
_entity_poly.entity_id
_entity_poly.type
_entity_poly.pdbx_seq_one_letter_code
_entity_poly.pdbx_strand_id
1 'polypeptide(L)'
;VEESSVQSNTPKQEQKGLYKLSRLLMLLPQGPRRLLMLAVIIFIVSSFVLLAQLNDRFLVEVPRHGGELAEGIIGRPRFINPIIAKSDADRDMSELIYSGLLRETPNGTLTPDLAAHFEISPDGLTYTFTLRKGLVWHDGEPITSADIAFTIDKARDRGLVIKSPHRASWEGVTVLTPDPLTIIFQIKQPYAPFLENTTMGILPKHIWNNIPNEEFDVSYYNIKPIGSGPYRVLNVAQDNNTGLPKYYDLVAFARYAKGEPYITNLRMTFFGNSKDLIQAYTXXXGIY
;
A
#
# COMPACT_ATOMS: atom_id res chain seq x y z
N VAL A 1 45.60 -22.12 27.51
CA VAL A 1 45.15 -21.54 26.25
C VAL A 1 45.55 -22.50 25.15
N GLU A 2 44.65 -23.40 24.74
CA GLU A 2 44.89 -24.37 23.67
C GLU A 2 44.20 -23.92 22.39
N GLU A 3 44.97 -23.67 21.34
CA GLU A 3 44.46 -23.47 19.98
C GLU A 3 44.17 -24.84 19.38
N SER A 4 42.88 -25.14 19.20
CA SER A 4 42.44 -26.33 18.47
C SER A 4 42.45 -26.02 16.97
N SER A 5 43.42 -26.56 16.24
CA SER A 5 43.49 -26.51 14.79
C SER A 5 42.43 -27.47 14.20
N VAL A 6 41.41 -26.93 13.58
CA VAL A 6 40.45 -27.70 12.77
C VAL A 6 41.08 -28.02 11.42
N GLN A 7 41.60 -29.23 11.28
CA GLN A 7 42.05 -29.76 9.98
C GLN A 7 40.85 -30.12 9.13
N SER A 8 40.70 -29.43 7.98
CA SER A 8 39.70 -29.72 6.97
C SER A 8 40.07 -31.04 6.25
N ASN A 9 39.38 -32.10 6.62
CA ASN A 9 39.50 -33.41 5.94
C ASN A 9 38.64 -33.39 4.66
N THR A 10 39.18 -32.85 3.58
CA THR A 10 38.56 -33.00 2.26
C THR A 10 38.93 -34.36 1.63
N PRO A 11 38.03 -35.02 0.93
CA PRO A 11 38.15 -36.48 0.76
C PRO A 11 39.11 -36.86 -0.35
N LYS A 12 40.21 -37.50 0.01
CA LYS A 12 41.09 -38.28 -0.88
C LYS A 12 40.35 -39.39 -1.65
N GLN A 13 39.10 -39.67 -1.31
CA GLN A 13 38.34 -40.79 -1.86
C GLN A 13 37.66 -40.42 -3.20
N GLU A 14 37.28 -39.15 -3.40
CA GLU A 14 36.68 -38.67 -4.67
C GLU A 14 37.70 -38.64 -5.81
N GLN A 15 38.93 -38.26 -5.54
CA GLN A 15 40.00 -38.23 -6.53
C GLN A 15 40.30 -39.63 -7.08
N LYS A 16 40.20 -40.69 -6.24
CA LYS A 16 40.42 -42.09 -6.66
C LYS A 16 39.33 -42.61 -7.64
N GLY A 17 38.09 -42.12 -7.51
CA GLY A 17 36.97 -42.44 -8.37
C GLY A 17 37.16 -41.92 -9.80
N LEU A 18 37.50 -40.61 -9.89
CA LEU A 18 37.75 -39.93 -11.16
C LEU A 18 38.95 -40.55 -11.93
N TYR A 19 40.01 -40.91 -11.24
CA TYR A 19 41.17 -41.58 -11.83
C TYR A 19 40.84 -42.98 -12.38
N LYS A 20 39.99 -43.74 -11.71
CA LYS A 20 39.54 -45.05 -12.20
C LYS A 20 38.69 -44.90 -13.44
N LEU A 21 37.82 -43.92 -13.47
CA LEU A 21 36.91 -43.64 -14.60
C LEU A 21 37.70 -43.22 -15.85
N SER A 22 38.70 -42.34 -15.68
CA SER A 22 39.53 -41.89 -16.79
C SER A 22 40.41 -43.03 -17.37
N ARG A 23 40.92 -43.95 -16.52
CA ARG A 23 41.65 -45.13 -16.97
C ARG A 23 40.77 -46.11 -17.72
N LEU A 24 39.53 -46.31 -17.29
CA LEU A 24 38.54 -47.17 -17.98
C LEU A 24 38.19 -46.62 -19.36
N LEU A 25 38.04 -45.28 -19.46
CA LEU A 25 37.77 -44.56 -20.72
C LEU A 25 38.94 -44.71 -21.73
N MET A 26 40.18 -44.79 -21.24
CA MET A 26 41.35 -44.95 -22.09
C MET A 26 41.53 -46.38 -22.65
N LEU A 27 40.88 -47.35 -22.03
CA LEU A 27 40.94 -48.77 -22.44
C LEU A 27 39.94 -49.08 -23.59
N LEU A 28 38.98 -48.18 -23.87
CA LEU A 28 37.99 -48.35 -24.94
C LEU A 28 38.59 -48.01 -26.30
N PRO A 29 38.28 -48.80 -27.35
CA PRO A 29 38.64 -48.48 -28.73
C PRO A 29 38.12 -47.08 -29.12
N GLN A 30 38.76 -46.41 -30.11
CA GLN A 30 38.46 -45.02 -30.47
C GLN A 30 36.99 -44.77 -30.84
N GLY A 31 36.31 -45.73 -31.48
CA GLY A 31 34.92 -45.61 -31.89
C GLY A 31 33.96 -45.46 -30.70
N PRO A 32 33.83 -46.46 -29.81
CA PRO A 32 32.93 -46.39 -28.66
C PRO A 32 33.30 -45.28 -27.68
N ARG A 33 34.58 -44.88 -27.56
CA ARG A 33 35.00 -43.77 -26.73
C ARG A 33 34.42 -42.42 -27.21
N ARG A 34 34.44 -42.19 -28.56
CA ARG A 34 33.85 -40.96 -29.15
C ARG A 34 32.32 -40.93 -28.94
N LEU A 35 31.64 -42.06 -29.12
CA LEU A 35 30.19 -42.20 -28.87
C LEU A 35 29.83 -41.90 -27.42
N LEU A 36 30.62 -42.42 -26.47
CA LEU A 36 30.39 -42.20 -25.05
C LEU A 36 30.58 -40.71 -24.69
N MET A 37 31.65 -40.06 -25.21
CA MET A 37 31.90 -38.62 -24.98
C MET A 37 30.74 -37.76 -25.54
N LEU A 38 30.26 -38.10 -26.73
CA LEU A 38 29.13 -37.42 -27.37
C LEU A 38 27.85 -37.58 -26.56
N ALA A 39 27.57 -38.77 -26.03
CA ALA A 39 26.44 -39.04 -25.15
C ALA A 39 26.52 -38.22 -23.85
N VAL A 40 27.72 -38.12 -23.24
CA VAL A 40 27.95 -37.33 -22.03
C VAL A 40 27.71 -35.80 -22.31
N ILE A 41 28.21 -35.34 -23.45
CA ILE A 41 28.00 -33.93 -23.86
C ILE A 41 26.51 -33.66 -24.06
N ILE A 42 25.79 -34.53 -24.78
CA ILE A 42 24.33 -34.41 -24.98
C ILE A 42 23.61 -34.43 -23.65
N PHE A 43 23.98 -35.28 -22.71
CA PHE A 43 23.38 -35.37 -21.38
C PHE A 43 23.60 -34.08 -20.60
N ILE A 44 24.80 -33.52 -20.63
CA ILE A 44 25.12 -32.25 -19.94
C ILE A 44 24.30 -31.10 -20.52
N VAL A 45 24.26 -31.01 -21.87
CA VAL A 45 23.51 -29.94 -22.57
C VAL A 45 22.00 -30.08 -22.26
N SER A 46 21.48 -31.33 -22.37
CA SER A 46 20.06 -31.61 -22.07
C SER A 46 19.71 -31.27 -20.62
N SER A 47 20.59 -31.60 -19.66
CA SER A 47 20.39 -31.28 -18.24
C SER A 47 20.41 -29.77 -18.02
N PHE A 48 21.30 -29.05 -18.69
CA PHE A 48 21.39 -27.60 -18.60
C PHE A 48 20.12 -26.94 -19.16
N VAL A 49 19.65 -27.41 -20.33
CA VAL A 49 18.40 -26.91 -20.94
C VAL A 49 17.20 -27.18 -20.02
N LEU A 50 17.14 -28.38 -19.45
CA LEU A 50 16.06 -28.74 -18.52
C LEU A 50 16.08 -27.86 -17.27
N LEU A 51 17.27 -27.63 -16.69
CA LEU A 51 17.44 -26.74 -15.53
C LEU A 51 17.03 -25.30 -15.86
N ALA A 52 17.39 -24.81 -17.06
CA ALA A 52 16.99 -23.48 -17.50
C ALA A 52 15.46 -23.39 -17.64
N GLN A 53 14.83 -24.38 -18.25
CA GLN A 53 13.36 -24.41 -18.39
C GLN A 53 12.65 -24.50 -17.03
N LEU A 54 13.19 -25.28 -16.09
CA LEU A 54 12.65 -25.36 -14.73
C LEU A 54 12.81 -24.00 -14.01
N ASN A 55 13.97 -23.39 -14.16
CA ASN A 55 14.25 -22.08 -13.57
C ASN A 55 13.22 -21.04 -14.05
N ASP A 56 12.95 -20.99 -15.37
CA ASP A 56 11.97 -20.03 -15.95
C ASP A 56 10.53 -20.31 -15.50
N ARG A 57 10.19 -21.57 -15.25
CA ARG A 57 8.85 -21.96 -14.76
C ARG A 57 8.64 -21.63 -13.28
N PHE A 58 9.68 -21.66 -12.48
CA PHE A 58 9.58 -21.48 -11.02
C PHE A 58 10.02 -20.11 -10.53
N LEU A 59 10.61 -19.28 -11.40
CA LEU A 59 10.92 -17.89 -11.08
C LEU A 59 9.64 -17.06 -11.14
N VAL A 60 9.06 -16.79 -9.99
CA VAL A 60 7.98 -15.80 -9.83
C VAL A 60 8.66 -14.46 -9.54
N GLU A 61 8.45 -13.49 -10.41
CA GLU A 61 8.92 -12.13 -10.12
C GLU A 61 8.17 -11.59 -8.89
N VAL A 62 8.90 -11.44 -7.79
CA VAL A 62 8.34 -10.89 -6.55
C VAL A 62 8.69 -9.40 -6.53
N PRO A 63 7.69 -8.51 -6.45
CA PRO A 63 7.96 -7.09 -6.33
C PRO A 63 8.86 -6.80 -5.12
N ARG A 64 9.87 -5.98 -5.32
CA ARG A 64 10.79 -5.58 -4.25
C ARG A 64 10.40 -4.20 -3.72
N HIS A 65 10.43 -4.04 -2.40
CA HIS A 65 10.22 -2.74 -1.78
C HIS A 65 11.36 -1.78 -2.17
N GLY A 66 11.00 -0.56 -2.52
CA GLY A 66 11.97 0.47 -2.88
C GLY A 66 11.52 1.33 -4.05
N GLY A 67 12.41 2.19 -4.48
CA GLY A 67 12.19 3.06 -5.63
C GLY A 67 11.38 4.31 -5.33
N GLU A 68 11.28 5.13 -6.36
CA GLU A 68 10.56 6.41 -6.33
C GLU A 68 9.63 6.49 -7.52
N LEU A 69 8.45 7.07 -7.31
CA LEU A 69 7.50 7.38 -8.37
C LEU A 69 7.15 8.86 -8.29
N ALA A 70 7.23 9.56 -9.41
CA ALA A 70 6.75 10.94 -9.50
C ALA A 70 5.49 10.97 -10.36
N GLU A 71 4.45 11.59 -9.82
CA GLU A 71 3.16 11.70 -10.50
C GLU A 71 2.72 13.16 -10.57
N GLY A 72 2.14 13.56 -11.70
CA GLY A 72 1.60 14.89 -11.91
C GLY A 72 0.08 14.89 -11.87
N ILE A 73 -0.50 15.81 -11.09
CA ILE A 73 -1.95 15.98 -10.96
C ILE A 73 -2.36 17.38 -11.43
N ILE A 74 -3.45 17.47 -12.16
CA ILE A 74 -4.05 18.76 -12.55
C ILE A 74 -4.93 19.25 -11.40
N GLY A 75 -4.72 20.49 -10.98
CA GLY A 75 -5.34 21.06 -9.80
C GLY A 75 -4.41 21.02 -8.61
N ARG A 76 -4.76 21.73 -7.55
CA ARG A 76 -3.97 21.79 -6.30
C ARG A 76 -4.87 21.44 -5.14
N PRO A 77 -4.45 20.53 -4.26
CA PRO A 77 -5.27 20.18 -3.11
C PRO A 77 -5.34 21.36 -2.11
N ARG A 78 -6.52 21.57 -1.59
CA ARG A 78 -6.78 22.54 -0.52
C ARG A 78 -7.19 21.85 0.77
N PHE A 79 -7.84 20.70 0.65
CA PHE A 79 -8.43 19.97 1.77
C PHE A 79 -8.06 18.49 1.67
N ILE A 80 -6.85 18.14 2.10
CA ILE A 80 -6.48 16.72 2.21
C ILE A 80 -7.14 16.21 3.49
N ASN A 81 -8.45 15.94 3.36
CA ASN A 81 -9.33 15.63 4.48
C ASN A 81 -10.54 14.88 3.93
N PRO A 82 -10.73 13.61 4.29
CA PRO A 82 -11.78 12.77 3.68
C PRO A 82 -13.20 13.29 3.89
N ILE A 83 -13.43 14.13 4.91
CA ILE A 83 -14.77 14.67 5.20
C ILE A 83 -15.13 15.82 4.26
N ILE A 84 -14.14 16.67 3.87
CA ILE A 84 -14.41 17.89 3.12
C ILE A 84 -13.70 17.97 1.76
N ALA A 85 -13.03 16.91 1.34
CA ALA A 85 -12.38 16.82 0.02
C ALA A 85 -13.40 17.07 -1.10
N LYS A 86 -13.09 17.98 -2.02
CA LYS A 86 -14.00 18.37 -3.11
C LYS A 86 -13.41 18.18 -4.50
N SER A 87 -12.17 18.63 -4.69
CA SER A 87 -11.49 18.49 -5.97
C SER A 87 -10.93 17.07 -6.13
N ASP A 88 -10.61 16.69 -7.36
CA ASP A 88 -9.93 15.42 -7.63
C ASP A 88 -8.61 15.37 -6.89
N ALA A 89 -7.82 16.45 -6.92
CA ALA A 89 -6.55 16.54 -6.18
C ALA A 89 -6.75 16.35 -4.67
N ASP A 90 -7.84 16.87 -4.07
CA ASP A 90 -8.15 16.62 -2.65
C ASP A 90 -8.41 15.14 -2.40
N ARG A 91 -9.22 14.52 -3.26
CA ARG A 91 -9.61 13.10 -3.13
C ARG A 91 -8.42 12.17 -3.33
N ASP A 92 -7.65 12.38 -4.41
CA ASP A 92 -6.47 11.55 -4.71
C ASP A 92 -5.47 11.56 -3.54
N MET A 93 -5.18 12.76 -3.02
CA MET A 93 -4.29 12.89 -1.86
C MET A 93 -4.89 12.27 -0.60
N SER A 94 -6.21 12.42 -0.40
CA SER A 94 -6.88 11.83 0.76
C SER A 94 -6.84 10.30 0.71
N GLU A 95 -6.98 9.69 -0.46
CA GLU A 95 -6.91 8.22 -0.62
C GLU A 95 -5.52 7.65 -0.37
N LEU A 96 -4.46 8.43 -0.63
CA LEU A 96 -3.09 8.03 -0.32
C LEU A 96 -2.79 8.10 1.18
N ILE A 97 -3.43 9.04 1.90
CA ILE A 97 -3.06 9.38 3.27
C ILE A 97 -4.02 8.80 4.31
N TYR A 98 -5.28 8.58 3.95
CA TYR A 98 -6.29 8.06 4.88
C TYR A 98 -6.82 6.69 4.43
N SER A 99 -7.27 5.91 5.38
CA SER A 99 -7.95 4.63 5.14
C SER A 99 -9.38 4.69 5.67
N GLY A 100 -10.27 3.98 4.99
CA GLY A 100 -11.62 3.69 5.47
C GLY A 100 -11.70 2.31 6.12
N LEU A 101 -12.87 1.90 6.52
CA LEU A 101 -13.11 0.52 6.99
C LEU A 101 -12.89 -0.47 5.85
N LEU A 102 -13.43 -0.14 4.68
CA LEU A 102 -13.24 -0.88 3.44
C LEU A 102 -12.50 0.02 2.43
N ARG A 103 -11.97 -0.61 1.40
CA ARG A 103 -11.33 0.08 0.26
C ARG A 103 -11.87 -0.52 -1.04
N GLU A 104 -12.16 0.32 -1.99
CA GLU A 104 -12.52 -0.10 -3.33
C GLU A 104 -11.25 -0.46 -4.13
N THR A 105 -11.28 -1.59 -4.80
CA THR A 105 -10.22 -2.03 -5.70
C THR A 105 -10.46 -1.46 -7.11
N PRO A 106 -9.44 -1.46 -8.00
CA PRO A 106 -9.63 -0.92 -9.36
C PRO A 106 -10.74 -1.60 -10.19
N ASN A 107 -11.15 -2.80 -9.81
CA ASN A 107 -12.25 -3.50 -10.50
C ASN A 107 -13.62 -3.28 -9.81
N GLY A 108 -13.71 -2.33 -8.88
CA GLY A 108 -14.97 -1.96 -8.22
C GLY A 108 -15.37 -2.88 -7.05
N THR A 109 -14.49 -3.79 -6.61
CA THR A 109 -14.79 -4.69 -5.49
C THR A 109 -14.38 -4.04 -4.17
N LEU A 110 -15.24 -4.12 -3.17
CA LEU A 110 -14.90 -3.66 -1.81
C LEU A 110 -14.12 -4.73 -1.05
N THR A 111 -13.01 -4.34 -0.46
CA THR A 111 -12.16 -5.22 0.34
C THR A 111 -11.87 -4.59 1.71
N PRO A 112 -11.68 -5.40 2.76
CA PRO A 112 -11.30 -4.88 4.08
C PRO A 112 -9.99 -4.07 4.03
N ASP A 113 -10.01 -2.87 4.67
CA ASP A 113 -8.82 -2.04 4.88
C ASP A 113 -8.54 -1.97 6.39
N LEU A 114 -9.06 -0.96 7.13
CA LEU A 114 -8.94 -0.93 8.60
C LEU A 114 -9.72 -2.06 9.26
N ALA A 115 -10.83 -2.49 8.66
CA ALA A 115 -11.58 -3.65 9.14
C ALA A 115 -10.80 -4.94 8.85
N ALA A 116 -10.79 -5.88 9.79
CA ALA A 116 -10.33 -7.25 9.58
C ALA A 116 -11.41 -8.05 8.86
N HIS A 117 -12.65 -7.86 9.28
CA HIS A 117 -13.84 -8.49 8.70
C HIS A 117 -15.09 -7.67 9.06
N PHE A 118 -16.18 -7.99 8.41
CA PHE A 118 -17.49 -7.40 8.71
C PHE A 118 -18.59 -8.43 8.52
N GLU A 119 -19.70 -8.22 9.20
CA GLU A 119 -20.90 -9.05 9.12
C GLU A 119 -22.13 -8.17 8.90
N ILE A 120 -23.09 -8.70 8.17
CA ILE A 120 -24.37 -8.03 7.91
C ILE A 120 -25.47 -8.93 8.49
N SER A 121 -26.37 -8.35 9.27
CA SER A 121 -27.50 -9.08 9.82
C SER A 121 -28.42 -9.59 8.68
N PRO A 122 -29.18 -10.69 8.91
CA PRO A 122 -30.04 -11.26 7.86
C PRO A 122 -31.11 -10.31 7.33
N ASP A 123 -31.52 -9.32 8.14
CA ASP A 123 -32.49 -8.29 7.70
C ASP A 123 -31.83 -7.13 6.93
N GLY A 124 -30.46 -7.12 6.83
CA GLY A 124 -29.74 -6.07 6.13
C GLY A 124 -29.72 -4.72 6.83
N LEU A 125 -30.07 -4.67 8.14
CA LEU A 125 -30.19 -3.42 8.88
C LEU A 125 -28.99 -3.12 9.79
N THR A 126 -28.20 -4.14 10.15
CA THR A 126 -27.08 -4.00 11.07
C THR A 126 -25.79 -4.47 10.39
N TYR A 127 -24.77 -3.62 10.41
CA TYR A 127 -23.44 -3.87 9.85
C TYR A 127 -22.43 -3.80 11.00
N THR A 128 -21.81 -4.92 11.32
CA THR A 128 -20.81 -5.01 12.39
C THR A 128 -19.42 -5.15 11.78
N PHE A 129 -18.53 -4.21 12.07
CA PHE A 129 -17.13 -4.24 11.62
C PHE A 129 -16.22 -4.49 12.81
N THR A 130 -15.25 -5.39 12.63
CA THR A 130 -14.18 -5.64 13.59
C THR A 130 -12.88 -5.07 13.01
N LEU A 131 -12.24 -4.15 13.72
CA LEU A 131 -10.97 -3.55 13.30
C LEU A 131 -9.83 -4.54 13.43
N ARG A 132 -8.80 -4.37 12.61
CA ARG A 132 -7.53 -5.10 12.77
C ARG A 132 -6.89 -4.68 14.10
N LYS A 133 -6.17 -5.60 14.73
CA LYS A 133 -5.43 -5.30 15.95
C LYS A 133 -4.14 -4.55 15.63
N GLY A 134 -3.75 -3.63 16.48
CA GLY A 134 -2.48 -2.92 16.37
C GLY A 134 -2.44 -1.81 15.32
N LEU A 135 -3.60 -1.37 14.83
CA LEU A 135 -3.69 -0.23 13.93
C LEU A 135 -3.20 1.05 14.60
N VAL A 136 -2.43 1.84 13.86
CA VAL A 136 -1.93 3.13 14.37
C VAL A 136 -2.01 4.20 13.27
N TRP A 137 -2.13 5.43 13.71
CA TRP A 137 -2.00 6.62 12.87
C TRP A 137 -0.54 6.84 12.44
N HIS A 138 -0.31 7.73 11.49
CA HIS A 138 1.05 8.08 11.01
C HIS A 138 1.96 8.63 12.12
N ASP A 139 1.38 9.20 13.18
CA ASP A 139 2.10 9.71 14.36
C ASP A 139 2.29 8.64 15.45
N GLY A 140 1.71 7.46 15.28
CA GLY A 140 1.89 6.32 16.17
C GLY A 140 0.76 6.11 17.20
N GLU A 141 -0.20 7.03 17.30
CA GLU A 141 -1.35 6.89 18.19
C GLU A 141 -2.25 5.72 17.72
N PRO A 142 -2.86 4.97 18.64
CA PRO A 142 -3.72 3.84 18.23
C PRO A 142 -5.02 4.30 17.58
N ILE A 143 -5.48 3.51 16.61
CA ILE A 143 -6.78 3.70 15.94
C ILE A 143 -7.81 2.82 16.65
N THR A 144 -8.96 3.41 16.97
CA THR A 144 -10.05 2.73 17.66
C THR A 144 -11.39 3.03 16.98
N SER A 145 -12.42 2.29 17.38
CA SER A 145 -13.80 2.54 16.95
C SER A 145 -14.28 3.96 17.26
N ALA A 146 -13.71 4.60 18.28
CA ALA A 146 -14.03 5.99 18.63
C ALA A 146 -13.61 7.00 17.54
N ASP A 147 -12.56 6.70 16.77
CA ASP A 147 -12.13 7.55 15.63
C ASP A 147 -13.15 7.47 14.50
N ILE A 148 -13.66 6.25 14.25
CA ILE A 148 -14.69 6.04 13.20
C ILE A 148 -15.98 6.79 13.59
N ALA A 149 -16.45 6.60 14.82
CA ALA A 149 -17.66 7.30 15.30
C ALA A 149 -17.49 8.81 15.22
N PHE A 150 -16.35 9.34 15.65
CA PHE A 150 -16.02 10.76 15.58
C PHE A 150 -16.08 11.27 14.12
N THR A 151 -15.47 10.52 13.19
CA THR A 151 -15.43 10.90 11.77
C THR A 151 -16.84 11.01 11.19
N ILE A 152 -17.69 10.03 11.49
CA ILE A 152 -19.07 10.01 11.00
C ILE A 152 -19.87 11.18 11.61
N ASP A 153 -19.69 11.44 12.90
CA ASP A 153 -20.34 12.57 13.57
C ASP A 153 -19.93 13.89 12.91
N LYS A 154 -18.65 14.06 12.59
CA LYS A 154 -18.15 15.25 11.89
C LYS A 154 -18.70 15.30 10.44
N ALA A 155 -18.75 14.17 9.73
CA ALA A 155 -19.26 14.14 8.35
C ALA A 155 -20.71 14.60 8.27
N ARG A 156 -21.53 14.29 9.27
CA ARG A 156 -22.95 14.70 9.31
C ARG A 156 -23.20 16.03 10.04
N ASP A 157 -22.14 16.65 10.57
CA ASP A 157 -22.26 17.90 11.36
C ASP A 157 -22.71 19.07 10.47
N ARG A 158 -23.84 19.69 10.84
CA ARG A 158 -24.42 20.85 10.17
C ARG A 158 -23.69 22.15 10.52
N GLY A 159 -22.84 22.14 11.54
CA GLY A 159 -22.07 23.30 11.98
C GLY A 159 -20.80 23.55 11.19
N LEU A 160 -20.35 22.60 10.37
CA LEU A 160 -19.15 22.82 9.56
C LEU A 160 -19.38 23.92 8.51
N VAL A 161 -18.38 24.78 8.33
CA VAL A 161 -18.39 25.86 7.33
C VAL A 161 -18.51 25.25 5.92
N ILE A 162 -17.61 24.27 5.62
CA ILE A 162 -17.69 23.49 4.40
C ILE A 162 -18.47 22.21 4.71
N LYS A 163 -19.65 22.06 4.14
CA LYS A 163 -20.49 20.88 4.36
C LYS A 163 -19.84 19.65 3.68
N SER A 164 -19.84 18.56 4.41
CA SER A 164 -19.34 17.28 3.89
C SER A 164 -20.21 16.77 2.73
N PRO A 165 -19.60 16.33 1.63
CA PRO A 165 -20.36 15.62 0.58
C PRO A 165 -20.94 14.30 1.09
N HIS A 166 -20.38 13.71 2.13
CA HIS A 166 -20.82 12.43 2.72
C HIS A 166 -21.99 12.59 3.71
N ARG A 167 -22.40 13.81 4.02
CA ARG A 167 -23.41 14.07 5.06
C ARG A 167 -24.71 13.26 4.86
N ALA A 168 -25.23 13.28 3.64
CA ALA A 168 -26.50 12.60 3.32
C ALA A 168 -26.38 11.07 3.50
N SER A 169 -25.22 10.50 3.16
CA SER A 169 -24.96 9.06 3.27
C SER A 169 -24.97 8.55 4.71
N TRP A 170 -24.65 9.43 5.66
CA TRP A 170 -24.59 9.06 7.09
C TRP A 170 -25.80 9.57 7.87
N GLU A 171 -26.71 10.33 7.26
CA GLU A 171 -27.89 10.85 7.97
C GLU A 171 -28.84 9.71 8.34
N GLY A 172 -29.22 9.65 9.61
CA GLY A 172 -30.11 8.61 10.11
C GLY A 172 -29.45 7.28 10.45
N VAL A 173 -28.13 7.16 10.26
CA VAL A 173 -27.37 5.97 10.66
C VAL A 173 -27.04 6.06 12.16
N THR A 174 -27.39 5.01 12.93
CA THR A 174 -26.99 4.89 14.33
C THR A 174 -25.61 4.23 14.36
N VAL A 175 -24.70 4.82 15.14
CA VAL A 175 -23.31 4.34 15.29
C VAL A 175 -23.09 3.91 16.73
N LEU A 176 -22.64 2.67 16.94
CA LEU A 176 -22.37 2.11 18.28
C LEU A 176 -20.92 1.62 18.30
N THR A 177 -20.24 1.87 19.42
CA THR A 177 -18.86 1.44 19.66
C THR A 177 -18.80 0.65 20.97
N PRO A 178 -19.22 -0.63 20.95
CA PRO A 178 -19.27 -1.41 22.18
C PRO A 178 -17.90 -1.66 22.82
N ASP A 179 -16.86 -1.63 22.02
CA ASP A 179 -15.47 -1.78 22.49
C ASP A 179 -14.52 -1.07 21.49
N PRO A 180 -13.22 -0.92 21.82
CA PRO A 180 -12.30 -0.18 20.95
C PRO A 180 -12.06 -0.77 19.56
N LEU A 181 -12.40 -2.04 19.33
CA LEU A 181 -12.16 -2.71 18.03
C LEU A 181 -13.45 -3.00 17.26
N THR A 182 -14.62 -2.73 17.85
CA THR A 182 -15.91 -3.03 17.21
C THR A 182 -16.71 -1.77 16.95
N ILE A 183 -17.18 -1.62 15.70
CA ILE A 183 -18.11 -0.57 15.32
C ILE A 183 -19.35 -1.20 14.68
N ILE A 184 -20.53 -0.73 15.06
CA ILE A 184 -21.81 -1.22 14.56
C ILE A 184 -22.58 -0.06 13.95
N PHE A 185 -23.05 -0.25 12.73
CA PHE A 185 -23.94 0.69 12.05
C PHE A 185 -25.33 0.08 11.96
N GLN A 186 -26.35 0.84 12.36
CA GLN A 186 -27.73 0.45 12.18
C GLN A 186 -28.42 1.45 11.26
N ILE A 187 -29.07 0.94 10.21
CA ILE A 187 -29.78 1.73 9.21
C ILE A 187 -31.29 1.42 9.32
N LYS A 188 -32.10 2.39 8.91
CA LYS A 188 -33.58 2.30 9.08
C LYS A 188 -34.23 1.39 8.04
N GLN A 189 -33.62 1.19 6.89
CA GLN A 189 -34.13 0.32 5.83
C GLN A 189 -32.92 -0.24 5.04
N PRO A 190 -33.06 -1.46 4.51
CA PRO A 190 -31.95 -2.06 3.78
C PRO A 190 -31.54 -1.18 2.59
N TYR A 191 -30.22 -0.98 2.44
CA TYR A 191 -29.64 -0.14 1.39
C TYR A 191 -28.37 -0.80 0.90
N ALA A 192 -28.44 -1.47 -0.25
CA ALA A 192 -27.33 -2.27 -0.78
C ALA A 192 -26.00 -1.50 -0.90
N PRO A 193 -26.00 -0.22 -1.40
CA PRO A 193 -24.75 0.53 -1.48
C PRO A 193 -24.18 1.03 -0.15
N PHE A 194 -24.76 0.70 1.01
CA PHE A 194 -24.30 1.19 2.31
C PHE A 194 -22.80 0.93 2.54
N LEU A 195 -22.31 -0.23 2.09
CA LEU A 195 -20.89 -0.57 2.24
C LEU A 195 -19.96 0.42 1.54
N GLU A 196 -20.38 1.04 0.45
CA GLU A 196 -19.58 2.06 -0.24
C GLU A 196 -19.28 3.26 0.66
N ASN A 197 -20.23 3.63 1.55
CA ASN A 197 -20.01 4.72 2.50
C ASN A 197 -18.84 4.44 3.45
N THR A 198 -18.56 3.17 3.71
CA THR A 198 -17.49 2.75 4.65
C THR A 198 -16.09 2.82 4.03
N THR A 199 -15.97 3.21 2.76
CA THR A 199 -14.68 3.51 2.13
C THR A 199 -14.18 4.91 2.49
N MET A 200 -15.04 5.77 3.02
CA MET A 200 -14.66 7.11 3.47
C MET A 200 -13.50 7.03 4.46
N GLY A 201 -12.42 7.77 4.20
CA GLY A 201 -11.26 7.83 5.09
C GLY A 201 -11.62 8.33 6.48
N ILE A 202 -10.95 7.82 7.50
CA ILE A 202 -11.22 8.12 8.91
C ILE A 202 -10.25 9.20 9.40
N LEU A 203 -10.71 10.12 10.23
CA LEU A 203 -9.92 11.20 10.84
C LEU A 203 -9.44 10.81 12.24
N PRO A 204 -8.21 11.20 12.62
CA PRO A 204 -7.70 10.99 13.99
C PRO A 204 -8.44 11.90 14.98
N LYS A 205 -9.26 11.29 15.84
CA LYS A 205 -10.04 11.99 16.84
C LYS A 205 -9.15 12.83 17.77
N HIS A 206 -7.98 12.30 18.16
CA HIS A 206 -7.06 12.98 19.10
C HIS A 206 -6.58 14.34 18.56
N ILE A 207 -6.59 14.52 17.23
CA ILE A 207 -6.24 15.80 16.57
C ILE A 207 -7.49 16.66 16.36
N TRP A 208 -8.47 16.10 15.65
CA TRP A 208 -9.58 16.87 15.09
C TRP A 208 -10.66 17.24 16.13
N ASN A 209 -10.73 16.51 17.25
CA ASN A 209 -11.71 16.79 18.31
C ASN A 209 -11.48 18.18 18.95
N ASN A 210 -10.25 18.67 18.90
CA ASN A 210 -9.88 19.96 19.52
C ASN A 210 -9.97 21.15 18.56
N ILE A 211 -10.39 20.89 17.30
CA ILE A 211 -10.49 21.95 16.27
C ILE A 211 -11.96 22.37 16.15
N PRO A 212 -12.27 23.64 16.41
CA PRO A 212 -13.66 24.13 16.28
C PRO A 212 -14.15 24.03 14.83
N ASN A 213 -15.47 23.93 14.66
CA ASN A 213 -16.08 23.79 13.34
C ASN A 213 -15.73 24.98 12.41
N GLU A 214 -15.56 26.18 12.98
CA GLU A 214 -15.22 27.41 12.27
C GLU A 214 -13.78 27.39 11.73
N GLU A 215 -12.92 26.58 12.32
CA GLU A 215 -11.50 26.45 11.96
C GLU A 215 -11.20 25.14 11.19
N PHE A 216 -12.21 24.30 11.01
CA PHE A 216 -12.04 22.96 10.45
C PHE A 216 -11.47 23.02 9.02
N ASP A 217 -11.99 23.90 8.18
CA ASP A 217 -11.54 24.02 6.78
C ASP A 217 -10.23 24.80 6.62
N VAL A 218 -9.85 25.63 7.60
CA VAL A 218 -8.59 26.38 7.55
C VAL A 218 -7.47 25.73 8.38
N SER A 219 -7.76 24.60 8.99
CA SER A 219 -6.78 23.87 9.81
C SER A 219 -5.52 23.51 9.02
N TYR A 220 -4.37 23.67 9.67
CA TYR A 220 -3.06 23.24 9.14
C TYR A 220 -3.06 21.75 8.74
N TYR A 221 -3.83 20.93 9.43
CA TYR A 221 -3.93 19.51 9.15
C TYR A 221 -4.61 19.19 7.80
N ASN A 222 -5.23 20.16 7.13
CA ASN A 222 -5.71 20.01 5.77
C ASN A 222 -4.57 20.09 4.74
N ILE A 223 -3.40 20.64 5.15
CA ILE A 223 -2.21 20.76 4.29
C ILE A 223 -1.13 19.76 4.71
N LYS A 224 -0.98 19.52 6.02
CA LYS A 224 -0.03 18.51 6.52
C LYS A 224 -0.80 17.47 7.33
N PRO A 225 -1.52 16.58 6.62
CA PRO A 225 -2.41 15.60 7.25
C PRO A 225 -1.64 14.50 7.97
N ILE A 226 -2.26 14.00 9.05
CA ILE A 226 -1.89 12.77 9.74
C ILE A 226 -3.02 11.78 9.49
N GLY A 227 -2.74 10.71 8.79
CA GLY A 227 -3.72 9.70 8.41
C GLY A 227 -3.32 8.30 8.84
N SER A 228 -3.94 7.32 8.19
CA SER A 228 -3.75 5.89 8.47
C SER A 228 -3.50 5.09 7.19
N GLY A 229 -3.41 5.79 6.06
CA GLY A 229 -3.30 5.21 4.73
C GLY A 229 -1.89 4.71 4.38
N PRO A 230 -1.73 4.26 3.13
CA PRO A 230 -0.47 3.66 2.69
C PRO A 230 0.73 4.62 2.69
N TYR A 231 0.49 5.93 2.58
CA TYR A 231 1.58 6.92 2.54
C TYR A 231 1.36 8.01 3.59
N ARG A 232 2.46 8.50 4.16
CA ARG A 232 2.45 9.66 5.06
C ARG A 232 3.25 10.81 4.45
N VAL A 233 2.88 12.03 4.80
CA VAL A 233 3.56 13.24 4.31
C VAL A 233 4.95 13.31 4.95
N LEU A 234 5.98 13.35 4.12
CA LEU A 234 7.36 13.62 4.52
C LEU A 234 7.64 15.12 4.42
N ASN A 235 7.24 15.74 3.31
CA ASN A 235 7.49 17.14 3.03
C ASN A 235 6.37 17.72 2.16
N VAL A 236 6.13 19.01 2.28
CA VAL A 236 5.23 19.76 1.40
C VAL A 236 5.92 21.06 0.99
N ALA A 237 6.02 21.32 -0.31
CA ALA A 237 6.47 22.60 -0.83
C ALA A 237 5.24 23.41 -1.24
N GLN A 238 5.16 24.64 -0.73
CA GLN A 238 4.05 25.55 -1.01
C GLN A 238 4.49 26.69 -1.91
N ASP A 239 3.57 27.25 -2.63
CA ASP A 239 3.75 28.48 -3.40
C ASP A 239 3.74 29.66 -2.44
N ASN A 240 4.80 30.47 -2.47
CA ASN A 240 4.96 31.59 -1.54
C ASN A 240 3.87 32.68 -1.69
N ASN A 241 3.23 32.75 -2.87
CA ASN A 241 2.23 33.79 -3.13
C ASN A 241 0.81 33.34 -2.77
N THR A 242 0.53 32.05 -2.99
CA THR A 242 -0.84 31.51 -2.80
C THR A 242 -0.99 30.65 -1.56
N GLY A 243 0.13 30.16 -0.98
CA GLY A 243 0.13 29.21 0.13
C GLY A 243 -0.28 27.78 -0.29
N LEU A 244 -0.68 27.58 -1.55
CA LEU A 244 -1.13 26.27 -2.01
C LEU A 244 0.04 25.34 -2.29
N PRO A 245 -0.14 24.03 -2.11
CA PRO A 245 0.91 23.05 -2.39
C PRO A 245 1.34 23.05 -3.85
N LYS A 246 2.67 23.01 -4.06
CA LYS A 246 3.30 22.77 -5.37
C LYS A 246 3.55 21.28 -5.56
N TYR A 247 4.06 20.62 -4.50
CA TYR A 247 4.25 19.17 -4.49
C TYR A 247 4.26 18.65 -3.05
N TYR A 248 4.00 17.37 -2.94
CA TYR A 248 4.19 16.59 -1.71
C TYR A 248 5.23 15.51 -1.99
N ASP A 249 6.15 15.33 -1.06
CA ASP A 249 6.95 14.12 -0.92
C ASP A 249 6.27 13.24 0.12
N LEU A 250 5.90 12.05 -0.29
CA LEU A 250 5.24 11.06 0.55
C LEU A 250 6.19 9.87 0.72
N VAL A 251 6.12 9.22 1.88
CA VAL A 251 6.89 8.02 2.16
C VAL A 251 5.94 6.91 2.59
N ALA A 252 6.23 5.68 2.14
CA ALA A 252 5.43 4.51 2.49
C ALA A 252 5.34 4.34 4.00
N PHE A 253 4.16 4.00 4.48
CA PHE A 253 3.91 3.78 5.91
C PHE A 253 4.07 2.30 6.23
N ALA A 254 5.16 1.97 6.93
CA ALA A 254 5.53 0.57 7.23
C ALA A 254 4.47 -0.18 8.05
N ARG A 255 3.64 0.54 8.84
CA ARG A 255 2.59 -0.07 9.66
C ARG A 255 1.19 0.10 9.04
N TYR A 256 1.12 0.30 7.73
CA TYR A 256 -0.16 0.36 7.01
C TYR A 256 -0.94 -0.95 7.18
N ALA A 257 -2.25 -0.87 7.33
CA ALA A 257 -3.15 -1.99 7.63
C ALA A 257 -3.01 -3.18 6.67
N LYS A 258 -2.67 -2.94 5.41
CA LYS A 258 -2.52 -3.97 4.37
C LYS A 258 -1.06 -4.30 4.05
N GLY A 259 -0.12 -3.80 4.86
CA GLY A 259 1.31 -3.96 4.64
C GLY A 259 1.93 -2.77 3.92
N GLU A 260 3.22 -2.59 4.10
CA GLU A 260 3.97 -1.48 3.52
C GLU A 260 3.87 -1.48 1.98
N PRO A 261 3.58 -0.33 1.34
CA PRO A 261 3.61 -0.24 -0.13
C PRO A 261 4.97 -0.58 -0.71
N TYR A 262 4.98 -1.20 -1.90
CA TYR A 262 6.23 -1.57 -2.58
C TYR A 262 7.05 -0.33 -3.00
N ILE A 263 6.38 0.71 -3.51
CA ILE A 263 7.04 1.98 -3.86
C ILE A 263 7.23 2.77 -2.57
N THR A 264 8.49 3.03 -2.19
CA THR A 264 8.79 3.63 -0.88
C THR A 264 8.67 5.15 -0.87
N ASN A 265 8.91 5.81 -1.99
CA ASN A 265 8.84 7.26 -2.09
C ASN A 265 7.93 7.67 -3.25
N LEU A 266 7.05 8.62 -2.99
CA LEU A 266 6.09 9.09 -3.99
C LEU A 266 6.11 10.62 -3.99
N ARG A 267 6.39 11.23 -5.14
CA ARG A 267 6.27 12.69 -5.31
C ARG A 267 5.02 13.01 -6.12
N MET A 268 4.11 13.77 -5.51
CA MET A 268 2.87 14.24 -6.14
C MET A 268 3.04 15.73 -6.48
N THR A 269 3.13 16.07 -7.76
CA THR A 269 3.35 17.45 -8.24
C THR A 269 2.06 18.00 -8.86
N PHE A 270 1.71 19.24 -8.53
CA PHE A 270 0.42 19.83 -8.91
C PHE A 270 0.60 20.91 -9.98
N PHE A 271 -0.17 20.79 -11.05
CA PHE A 271 -0.13 21.68 -12.22
C PHE A 271 -1.46 22.43 -12.37
N GLY A 272 -1.37 23.66 -12.86
CA GLY A 272 -2.57 24.48 -13.06
C GLY A 272 -3.44 24.03 -14.22
N ASN A 273 -2.84 23.33 -15.19
CA ASN A 273 -3.54 22.87 -16.41
C ASN A 273 -2.74 21.75 -17.10
N SER A 274 -3.37 21.10 -18.07
CA SER A 274 -2.78 19.98 -18.82
C SER A 274 -1.53 20.37 -19.62
N LYS A 275 -1.47 21.60 -20.13
CA LYS A 275 -0.32 22.06 -20.93
C LYS A 275 0.95 22.09 -20.07
N ASP A 276 0.85 22.65 -18.85
CA ASP A 276 1.99 22.71 -17.92
C ASP A 276 2.45 21.31 -17.51
N LEU A 277 1.51 20.40 -17.28
CA LEU A 277 1.79 19.01 -16.95
C LEU A 277 2.54 18.31 -18.08
N ILE A 278 2.05 18.42 -19.33
CA ILE A 278 2.67 17.83 -20.52
C ILE A 278 4.09 18.40 -20.71
N GLN A 279 4.24 19.72 -20.57
CA GLN A 279 5.53 20.39 -20.71
C GLN A 279 6.54 19.89 -19.65
N ALA A 280 6.11 19.73 -18.42
CA ALA A 280 6.94 19.19 -17.34
C ALA A 280 7.36 17.74 -17.63
N TYR A 281 6.45 16.94 -18.11
CA TYR A 281 6.69 15.54 -18.47
C TYR A 281 7.72 15.44 -19.62
N THR A 282 7.56 16.22 -20.67
CA THR A 282 8.50 16.25 -21.78
C THR A 282 9.89 16.78 -21.39
N UNK A 283 9.88 17.59 -20.57
CA UNK A 283 11.07 18.04 -20.03
C UNK A 283 11.76 17.11 -19.16
N UNK A 284 11.02 16.36 -18.58
CA UNK A 284 11.52 15.38 -17.77
C UNK A 284 11.97 14.20 -18.52
N UNK A 285 11.43 14.08 -19.36
CA UNK A 285 11.70 13.07 -20.26
C UNK A 285 12.93 13.35 -21.05
N GLY A 286 13.29 14.35 -21.30
CA GLY A 286 14.52 14.79 -22.00
C GLY A 286 15.79 14.68 -21.14
N ILE A 287 15.68 14.36 -19.90
CA ILE A 287 16.78 14.25 -18.94
C ILE A 287 17.27 12.78 -18.79
N TYR A 288 16.70 11.83 -19.52
CA TYR A 288 17.11 10.41 -19.47
C TYR A 288 17.80 10.02 -20.78
#